data_00846f70245613ed273d2418ef9dc385
#
_entry.id   00846f70245613ed273d2418ef9dc385
#
_cell.length_a   1.000
_cell.length_b   1.000
_cell.length_c   1.000
_cell.angle_alpha   90.00
_cell.angle_beta   90.00
_cell.angle_gamma   90.00
#
_symmetry.space_group_name_H-M   'P 1'
#
loop_
_entity.id
_entity.type
_entity.pdbx_description
1 polymer ?
#
loop_
_entity_poly.entity_id
_entity_poly.type
_entity_poly.pdbx_seq_one_letter_code
_entity_poly.pdbx_strand_id
1 'polypeptide(L)'
;YLVANLLYKKISGGTEGPTEIKVDNSKVQIIFGDGNADRLRLQLYNPWGGDVEWPIDITKVKLKKNQTLKIQYKVLSGITWNDGAKPKTVIMDNNIGNSWEDACYQLEHAASFDTTVGATQVVTVTNTTGATVTYDGSSCICIGIQNKGLATVAVTEDGQPDVQIEVISMTIE
;
A
#
# COMPACT_ATOMS: atom_id res chain seq x y z
N TYR A 1 9.77 4.91 -34.24
CA TYR A 1 9.44 5.14 -32.84
C TYR A 1 10.08 4.11 -31.91
N LEU A 2 10.03 2.81 -32.24
CA LEU A 2 10.63 1.74 -31.39
C LEU A 2 12.18 1.81 -31.34
N VAL A 3 12.81 2.16 -32.43
CA VAL A 3 14.27 2.24 -32.56
C VAL A 3 14.83 3.43 -31.79
N ALA A 4 14.11 4.57 -31.78
CA ALA A 4 14.52 5.78 -31.05
C ALA A 4 14.47 5.57 -29.53
N ASN A 5 13.46 4.85 -29.01
CA ASN A 5 13.37 4.50 -27.59
C ASN A 5 14.46 3.52 -27.14
N LEU A 6 14.84 2.57 -27.99
CA LEU A 6 15.94 1.65 -27.71
C LEU A 6 17.30 2.35 -27.72
N LEU A 7 17.52 3.30 -28.63
CA LEU A 7 18.74 4.10 -28.68
C LEU A 7 18.85 5.05 -27.47
N TYR A 8 17.75 5.66 -27.05
CA TYR A 8 17.72 6.54 -25.89
C TYR A 8 18.07 5.79 -24.59
N LYS A 9 17.51 4.58 -24.41
CA LYS A 9 17.89 3.69 -23.29
C LYS A 9 19.36 3.29 -23.29
N LYS A 10 19.98 3.19 -24.46
CA LYS A 10 21.39 2.77 -24.60
C LYS A 10 22.38 3.92 -24.38
N ILE A 11 21.95 5.17 -24.63
CA ILE A 11 22.80 6.39 -24.50
C ILE A 11 22.70 6.99 -23.09
N SER A 12 21.57 6.85 -22.40
CA SER A 12 21.34 7.46 -21.09
C SER A 12 21.82 6.63 -19.89
N GLY A 13 22.57 5.53 -20.12
CA GLY A 13 23.06 4.67 -19.01
C GLY A 13 21.93 4.03 -18.20
N GLY A 14 20.79 3.82 -18.86
CA GLY A 14 19.61 3.05 -18.52
C GLY A 14 19.29 2.85 -17.05
N THR A 15 18.68 3.81 -16.37
CA THR A 15 17.76 3.46 -15.29
C THR A 15 16.59 2.72 -15.94
N GLU A 16 16.45 1.43 -15.64
CA GLU A 16 15.25 0.68 -16.00
C GLU A 16 14.05 1.49 -15.52
N GLY A 17 13.04 1.67 -16.38
CA GLY A 17 11.81 2.34 -15.98
C GLY A 17 11.12 1.61 -14.82
N PRO A 18 10.10 2.21 -14.18
CA PRO A 18 9.37 1.57 -13.09
C PRO A 18 8.89 0.18 -13.46
N THR A 19 9.05 -0.78 -12.54
CA THR A 19 8.47 -2.12 -12.68
C THR A 19 7.06 -2.10 -12.12
N GLU A 20 6.08 -2.44 -12.94
CA GLU A 20 4.69 -2.54 -12.52
C GLU A 20 4.43 -3.88 -11.83
N ILE A 21 3.74 -3.83 -10.69
CA ILE A 21 3.15 -4.98 -10.00
C ILE A 21 1.65 -4.97 -10.29
N LYS A 22 1.16 -6.04 -10.92
CA LYS A 22 -0.26 -6.15 -11.23
C LYS A 22 -1.09 -6.33 -9.96
N VAL A 23 -2.17 -5.56 -9.82
CA VAL A 23 -3.12 -5.65 -8.70
C VAL A 23 -4.50 -6.03 -9.24
N ASP A 24 -5.07 -7.09 -8.69
CA ASP A 24 -6.46 -7.48 -8.95
C ASP A 24 -7.36 -6.83 -7.90
N ASN A 25 -8.00 -5.72 -8.26
CA ASN A 25 -8.87 -4.97 -7.35
C ASN A 25 -10.08 -5.78 -6.84
N SER A 26 -10.50 -6.82 -7.55
CA SER A 26 -11.62 -7.67 -7.12
C SER A 26 -11.30 -8.53 -5.89
N LYS A 27 -10.01 -8.70 -5.58
CA LYS A 27 -9.49 -9.48 -4.45
C LYS A 27 -9.00 -8.65 -3.28
N VAL A 28 -9.05 -7.32 -3.40
CA VAL A 28 -8.67 -6.42 -2.31
C VAL A 28 -9.65 -6.56 -1.16
N GLN A 29 -9.12 -6.81 0.03
CA GLN A 29 -9.90 -6.93 1.26
C GLN A 29 -9.60 -5.75 2.18
N ILE A 30 -10.65 -5.23 2.82
CA ILE A 30 -10.53 -4.18 3.81
C ILE A 30 -11.04 -4.72 5.13
N ILE A 31 -10.22 -4.63 6.16
CA ILE A 31 -10.58 -5.05 7.51
C ILE A 31 -10.28 -3.94 8.51
N PHE A 32 -10.94 -4.00 9.68
CA PHE A 32 -10.45 -3.26 10.83
C PHE A 32 -9.17 -3.92 11.33
N GLY A 33 -8.17 -3.11 11.63
CA GLY A 33 -6.92 -3.61 12.19
C GLY A 33 -7.11 -4.24 13.57
N ASP A 34 -6.27 -5.21 13.90
CA ASP A 34 -6.33 -5.93 15.18
C ASP A 34 -5.94 -5.03 16.37
N GLY A 35 -6.60 -5.26 17.51
CA GLY A 35 -6.26 -4.66 18.80
C GLY A 35 -6.33 -3.15 18.82
N ASN A 36 -5.20 -2.49 19.05
CA ASN A 36 -5.11 -1.03 19.11
C ASN A 36 -4.99 -0.37 17.74
N ALA A 37 -5.23 -1.09 16.67
CA ALA A 37 -5.07 -0.54 15.34
C ALA A 37 -6.10 0.56 15.07
N ASP A 38 -5.65 1.79 15.14
CA ASP A 38 -6.40 3.00 14.88
C ASP A 38 -6.67 3.20 13.39
N ARG A 39 -6.66 2.10 12.61
CA ARG A 39 -6.68 2.19 11.17
C ARG A 39 -7.39 1.04 10.48
N LEU A 40 -7.94 1.37 9.31
CA LEU A 40 -8.36 0.38 8.34
C LEU A 40 -7.11 -0.26 7.71
N ARG A 41 -7.21 -1.53 7.42
CA ARG A 41 -6.17 -2.28 6.73
C ARG A 41 -6.67 -2.74 5.37
N LEU A 42 -6.06 -2.21 4.33
CA LEU A 42 -6.23 -2.66 2.96
C LEU A 42 -5.23 -3.77 2.70
N GLN A 43 -5.70 -4.99 2.54
CA GLN A 43 -4.82 -6.15 2.41
C GLN A 43 -4.47 -6.40 0.93
N LEU A 44 -3.19 -6.26 0.57
CA LEU A 44 -2.67 -6.66 -0.74
C LEU A 44 -2.06 -8.06 -0.67
N TYR A 45 -1.37 -8.38 0.39
CA TYR A 45 -0.91 -9.71 0.73
C TYR A 45 -0.71 -9.84 2.24
N ASN A 46 -1.30 -10.88 2.83
CA ASN A 46 -1.17 -11.16 4.26
C ASN A 46 -1.25 -12.67 4.51
N PRO A 47 -0.13 -13.38 4.69
CA PRO A 47 -0.09 -14.83 4.82
C PRO A 47 -0.82 -15.35 6.06
N TRP A 48 -1.09 -14.48 7.03
CA TRP A 48 -1.85 -14.83 8.25
C TRP A 48 -3.34 -14.53 8.13
N GLY A 49 -3.78 -14.00 6.98
CA GLY A 49 -5.17 -13.60 6.72
C GLY A 49 -6.11 -14.75 6.27
N GLY A 50 -5.66 -15.99 6.35
CA GLY A 50 -6.43 -17.17 5.95
C GLY A 50 -6.15 -17.63 4.51
N ASP A 51 -6.88 -18.67 4.09
CA ASP A 51 -6.75 -19.27 2.76
C ASP A 51 -7.65 -18.53 1.76
N VAL A 52 -7.13 -17.42 1.26
CA VAL A 52 -7.79 -16.53 0.29
C VAL A 52 -6.88 -16.24 -0.89
N GLU A 53 -7.47 -15.84 -2.00
CA GLU A 53 -6.72 -15.30 -3.12
C GLU A 53 -6.36 -13.84 -2.87
N TRP A 54 -5.07 -13.50 -3.01
CA TRP A 54 -4.58 -12.15 -2.77
C TRP A 54 -4.56 -11.31 -4.06
N PRO A 55 -4.71 -9.97 -3.95
CA PRO A 55 -4.67 -9.05 -5.08
C PRO A 55 -3.38 -9.08 -5.90
N ILE A 56 -2.25 -9.43 -5.28
CA ILE A 56 -0.92 -9.40 -5.90
C ILE A 56 -0.21 -10.76 -5.81
N ASP A 57 0.69 -11.00 -6.76
CA ASP A 57 1.70 -12.04 -6.64
C ASP A 57 2.89 -11.50 -5.84
N ILE A 58 2.99 -11.87 -4.57
CA ILE A 58 4.02 -11.37 -3.65
C ILE A 58 5.43 -11.68 -4.14
N THR A 59 5.63 -12.75 -4.90
CA THR A 59 6.94 -13.14 -5.42
C THR A 59 7.49 -12.19 -6.49
N LYS A 60 6.64 -11.32 -7.03
CA LYS A 60 7.02 -10.26 -7.98
C LYS A 60 7.57 -9.02 -7.28
N VAL A 61 7.39 -8.91 -5.97
CA VAL A 61 7.90 -7.77 -5.20
C VAL A 61 9.34 -8.04 -4.81
N LYS A 62 10.24 -7.24 -5.38
CA LYS A 62 11.68 -7.33 -5.16
C LYS A 62 12.28 -5.93 -5.25
N LEU A 63 12.82 -5.44 -4.15
CA LEU A 63 13.44 -4.12 -4.08
C LEU A 63 14.96 -4.23 -3.95
N LYS A 64 15.68 -3.74 -4.93
CA LYS A 64 17.13 -3.50 -4.82
C LYS A 64 17.37 -2.35 -3.84
N LYS A 65 18.61 -2.19 -3.40
CA LYS A 65 19.02 -1.04 -2.59
C LYS A 65 18.55 0.27 -3.25
N ASN A 66 17.97 1.15 -2.45
CA ASN A 66 17.44 2.45 -2.83
C ASN A 66 16.22 2.42 -3.79
N GLN A 67 15.69 1.25 -4.11
CA GLN A 67 14.41 1.20 -4.81
C GLN A 67 13.25 1.46 -3.87
N THR A 68 12.21 2.06 -4.42
CA THR A 68 10.99 2.44 -3.69
C THR A 68 9.80 1.66 -4.24
N LEU A 69 9.08 1.00 -3.35
CA LEU A 69 7.74 0.51 -3.63
C LEU A 69 6.77 1.68 -3.48
N LYS A 70 6.00 1.97 -4.51
CA LYS A 70 5.02 3.05 -4.53
C LYS A 70 3.65 2.50 -4.90
N ILE A 71 2.67 2.83 -4.10
CA ILE A 71 1.29 2.44 -4.32
C ILE A 71 0.43 3.70 -4.39
N GLN A 72 -0.40 3.79 -5.43
CA GLN A 72 -1.41 4.83 -5.58
C GLN A 72 -2.79 4.18 -5.47
N TYR A 73 -3.68 4.78 -4.70
CA TYR A 73 -5.02 4.27 -4.50
C TYR A 73 -6.02 5.41 -4.25
N LYS A 74 -7.31 5.10 -4.35
CA LYS A 74 -8.42 6.00 -4.04
C LYS A 74 -9.39 5.33 -3.10
N VAL A 75 -9.95 6.10 -2.18
CA VAL A 75 -11.15 5.70 -1.43
C VAL A 75 -12.36 6.29 -2.16
N LEU A 76 -13.26 5.42 -2.60
CA LEU A 76 -14.41 5.81 -3.41
C LEU A 76 -15.66 6.05 -2.56
N SER A 77 -15.81 5.31 -1.46
CA SER A 77 -16.94 5.45 -0.53
C SER A 77 -16.67 4.79 0.82
N GLY A 78 -17.53 5.05 1.78
CA GLY A 78 -17.57 4.32 3.06
C GLY A 78 -16.81 4.98 4.21
N ILE A 79 -16.13 6.11 3.99
CA ILE A 79 -15.47 6.87 5.06
C ILE A 79 -16.02 8.30 5.07
N THR A 80 -16.50 8.74 6.23
CA THR A 80 -16.93 10.13 6.47
C THR A 80 -15.98 10.75 7.48
N TRP A 81 -15.17 11.72 7.04
CA TRP A 81 -14.18 12.37 7.87
C TRP A 81 -14.80 13.45 8.76
N ASN A 82 -14.33 13.55 9.99
CA ASN A 82 -14.65 14.65 10.88
C ASN A 82 -14.04 15.97 10.36
N ASP A 83 -14.67 17.08 10.67
CA ASP A 83 -14.16 18.41 10.30
C ASP A 83 -12.73 18.61 10.82
N GLY A 84 -11.86 19.03 9.93
CA GLY A 84 -10.46 19.29 10.26
C GLY A 84 -9.60 18.04 10.52
N ALA A 85 -10.10 16.84 10.25
CA ALA A 85 -9.34 15.61 10.39
C ALA A 85 -8.07 15.63 9.51
N LYS A 86 -6.96 15.16 10.09
CA LYS A 86 -5.66 15.06 9.41
C LYS A 86 -5.13 13.62 9.50
N PRO A 87 -5.79 12.67 8.85
CA PRO A 87 -5.38 11.28 8.91
C PRO A 87 -4.05 11.03 8.20
N LYS A 88 -3.46 9.88 8.52
CA LYS A 88 -2.25 9.37 7.90
C LYS A 88 -2.54 8.07 7.19
N THR A 89 -1.71 7.76 6.20
CA THR A 89 -1.71 6.50 5.46
C THR A 89 -0.29 5.97 5.30
N VAL A 90 -0.13 4.66 5.34
CA VAL A 90 1.20 4.03 5.40
C VAL A 90 1.18 2.67 4.71
N ILE A 91 2.32 2.26 4.13
CA ILE A 91 2.55 0.86 3.78
C ILE A 91 2.98 0.12 5.04
N MET A 92 2.22 -0.92 5.38
CA MET A 92 2.52 -1.86 6.45
C MET A 92 3.24 -3.07 5.85
N ASP A 93 4.48 -3.24 6.21
CA ASP A 93 5.43 -4.18 5.60
C ASP A 93 6.32 -4.79 6.67
N ASN A 94 6.63 -6.08 6.57
CA ASN A 94 7.47 -6.76 7.56
C ASN A 94 8.89 -7.07 7.05
N ASN A 95 9.29 -6.56 5.88
CA ASN A 95 10.58 -6.92 5.25
C ASN A 95 11.60 -5.78 5.19
N ILE A 96 11.18 -4.52 5.17
CA ILE A 96 12.07 -3.36 4.96
C ILE A 96 12.34 -2.58 6.25
N GLY A 97 12.59 -3.27 7.35
CA GLY A 97 13.03 -2.62 8.59
C GLY A 97 11.98 -1.79 9.32
N ASN A 98 10.82 -1.58 8.73
CA ASN A 98 9.67 -1.11 9.46
C ASN A 98 9.05 -2.33 10.10
N SER A 99 9.31 -2.56 11.38
CA SER A 99 8.56 -3.57 12.08
C SER A 99 7.06 -3.28 11.86
N TRP A 100 6.26 -4.31 11.83
CA TRP A 100 4.81 -4.17 11.76
C TRP A 100 4.29 -3.17 12.81
N GLU A 101 4.87 -3.21 14.01
CA GLU A 101 4.56 -2.29 15.10
C GLU A 101 4.93 -0.84 14.74
N ASP A 102 6.11 -0.59 14.19
CA ASP A 102 6.55 0.76 13.81
C ASP A 102 5.69 1.34 12.70
N ALA A 103 5.41 0.57 11.67
CA ALA A 103 4.52 0.99 10.59
C ALA A 103 3.07 1.19 11.07
N CYS A 104 2.60 0.39 12.03
CA CYS A 104 1.24 0.47 12.55
C CYS A 104 1.05 1.56 13.59
N TYR A 105 2.02 1.80 14.47
CA TYR A 105 1.80 2.61 15.67
C TYR A 105 2.55 3.94 15.66
N GLN A 106 3.74 3.99 15.11
CA GLN A 106 4.56 5.21 15.19
C GLN A 106 4.30 6.19 14.06
N LEU A 107 3.78 5.74 12.91
CA LEU A 107 3.46 6.57 11.75
C LEU A 107 4.66 7.41 11.23
N GLU A 108 5.87 7.05 11.60
CA GLU A 108 7.08 7.82 11.28
C GLU A 108 7.29 7.94 9.77
N HIS A 109 6.92 6.90 9.02
CA HIS A 109 7.03 6.86 7.56
C HIS A 109 5.68 7.08 6.86
N ALA A 110 4.67 7.55 7.60
CA ALA A 110 3.33 7.73 7.06
C ALA A 110 3.20 9.00 6.22
N ALA A 111 2.44 8.90 5.16
CA ALA A 111 2.02 10.05 4.35
C ALA A 111 0.76 10.70 4.91
N SER A 112 0.53 11.96 4.56
CA SER A 112 -0.77 12.60 4.80
C SER A 112 -1.81 12.00 3.88
N PHE A 113 -3.01 11.72 4.41
CA PHE A 113 -4.14 11.27 3.62
C PHE A 113 -5.00 12.48 3.22
N ASP A 114 -5.32 12.62 1.94
CA ASP A 114 -6.27 13.62 1.46
C ASP A 114 -7.70 13.14 1.70
N THR A 115 -8.45 13.85 2.52
CA THR A 115 -9.82 13.49 2.92
C THR A 115 -10.88 13.75 1.84
N THR A 116 -10.50 14.34 0.71
CA THR A 116 -11.40 14.55 -0.44
C THR A 116 -11.78 13.20 -1.06
N VAL A 117 -13.08 12.95 -1.22
CA VAL A 117 -13.57 11.71 -1.83
C VAL A 117 -13.01 11.54 -3.23
N GLY A 118 -12.45 10.36 -3.51
CA GLY A 118 -11.85 10.02 -4.80
C GLY A 118 -10.48 10.65 -5.06
N ALA A 119 -9.91 11.38 -4.10
CA ALA A 119 -8.54 11.86 -4.21
C ALA A 119 -7.53 10.71 -4.31
N THR A 120 -6.51 10.87 -5.12
CA THR A 120 -5.42 9.90 -5.22
C THR A 120 -4.52 10.00 -3.99
N GLN A 121 -4.41 8.89 -3.27
CA GLN A 121 -3.47 8.70 -2.18
C GLN A 121 -2.19 8.08 -2.72
N VAL A 122 -1.05 8.46 -2.15
CA VAL A 122 0.27 7.90 -2.51
C VAL A 122 0.97 7.45 -1.25
N VAL A 123 1.37 6.19 -1.20
CA VAL A 123 2.18 5.62 -0.12
C VAL A 123 3.43 4.98 -0.70
N THR A 124 4.53 5.11 0.01
CA THR A 124 5.82 4.61 -0.44
C THR A 124 6.59 3.93 0.69
N VAL A 125 7.44 2.98 0.33
CA VAL A 125 8.48 2.45 1.21
C VAL A 125 9.76 2.25 0.40
N THR A 126 10.89 2.73 0.92
CA THR A 126 12.18 2.66 0.23
C THR A 126 13.08 1.64 0.92
N ASN A 127 13.69 0.75 0.14
CA ASN A 127 14.70 -0.16 0.66
C ASN A 127 16.01 0.59 0.94
N THR A 128 16.22 0.98 2.17
CA THR A 128 17.45 1.62 2.66
C THR A 128 18.48 0.62 3.16
N THR A 129 18.19 -0.67 3.12
CA THR A 129 19.15 -1.72 3.53
C THR A 129 20.27 -1.87 2.51
N GLY A 130 21.37 -2.48 2.90
CA GLY A 130 22.52 -2.72 2.02
C GLY A 130 22.30 -3.83 0.98
N ALA A 131 21.21 -4.61 1.09
CA ALA A 131 20.93 -5.79 0.29
C ALA A 131 19.63 -5.65 -0.51
N THR A 132 19.44 -6.51 -1.50
CA THR A 132 18.14 -6.67 -2.16
C THR A 132 17.18 -7.37 -1.21
N VAL A 133 15.99 -6.79 -1.06
CA VAL A 133 14.88 -7.38 -0.29
C VAL A 133 13.93 -8.09 -1.25
N THR A 134 13.66 -9.35 -0.98
CA THR A 134 12.69 -10.17 -1.70
C THR A 134 11.52 -10.50 -0.79
N TYR A 135 10.35 -10.64 -1.38
CA TYR A 135 9.11 -11.00 -0.69
C TYR A 135 8.71 -12.42 -1.05
N ASP A 136 8.20 -13.13 -0.08
CA ASP A 136 7.76 -14.52 -0.22
C ASP A 136 6.45 -14.77 0.56
N GLY A 137 6.06 -16.02 0.69
CA GLY A 137 4.84 -16.41 1.40
C GLY A 137 4.83 -16.10 2.91
N SER A 138 5.94 -15.61 3.49
CA SER A 138 6.01 -15.13 4.89
C SER A 138 5.97 -13.61 5.01
N SER A 139 5.94 -12.91 3.89
CA SER A 139 5.91 -11.45 3.81
C SER A 139 4.48 -10.93 3.86
N CYS A 140 4.29 -9.69 4.31
CA CYS A 140 3.01 -9.00 4.14
C CYS A 140 3.20 -7.61 3.55
N ILE A 141 2.21 -7.16 2.77
CA ILE A 141 2.07 -5.80 2.28
C ILE A 141 0.62 -5.40 2.42
N CYS A 142 0.37 -4.43 3.29
CA CYS A 142 -0.95 -3.84 3.50
C CYS A 142 -0.84 -2.32 3.48
N ILE A 143 -1.94 -1.64 3.23
CA ILE A 143 -2.03 -0.19 3.42
C ILE A 143 -2.84 0.05 4.70
N GLY A 144 -2.31 0.88 5.58
CA GLY A 144 -3.03 1.39 6.74
C GLY A 144 -3.63 2.76 6.45
N ILE A 145 -4.88 2.98 6.85
CA ILE A 145 -5.56 4.27 6.80
C ILE A 145 -6.02 4.59 8.23
N GLN A 146 -5.47 5.64 8.81
CA GLN A 146 -5.82 6.08 10.16
C GLN A 146 -7.26 6.60 10.20
N ASN A 147 -8.12 6.03 11.04
CA ASN A 147 -9.54 6.38 11.06
C ASN A 147 -10.12 6.63 12.47
N LYS A 148 -9.60 5.97 13.50
CA LYS A 148 -10.17 6.03 14.85
C LYS A 148 -10.12 7.45 15.42
N GLY A 149 -11.29 7.95 15.84
CA GLY A 149 -11.41 9.31 16.33
C GLY A 149 -11.33 10.41 15.26
N LEU A 150 -11.10 10.05 13.99
CA LEU A 150 -10.96 10.97 12.86
C LEU A 150 -12.09 10.82 11.84
N ALA A 151 -12.76 9.69 11.81
CA ALA A 151 -13.79 9.39 10.84
C ALA A 151 -14.85 8.42 11.38
N THR A 152 -16.00 8.40 10.72
CA THR A 152 -16.96 7.32 10.78
C THR A 152 -16.78 6.43 9.56
N VAL A 153 -16.63 5.13 9.79
CA VAL A 153 -16.52 4.12 8.74
C VAL A 153 -17.84 3.39 8.61
N ALA A 154 -18.35 3.31 7.38
CA ALA A 154 -19.53 2.49 7.09
C ALA A 154 -19.23 1.02 7.36
N VAL A 155 -20.19 0.29 7.88
CA VAL A 155 -20.07 -1.13 8.19
C VAL A 155 -21.22 -1.91 7.60
N THR A 156 -20.95 -3.16 7.27
CA THR A 156 -21.94 -4.16 6.85
C THR A 156 -22.76 -4.65 8.06
N GLU A 157 -23.79 -5.46 7.84
CA GLU A 157 -24.63 -6.01 8.93
C GLU A 157 -23.83 -6.85 9.92
N ASP A 158 -22.77 -7.51 9.47
CA ASP A 158 -21.85 -8.31 10.29
C ASP A 158 -20.67 -7.49 10.86
N GLY A 159 -20.73 -6.15 10.74
CA GLY A 159 -19.77 -5.24 11.39
C GLY A 159 -18.42 -5.11 10.70
N GLN A 160 -18.29 -5.58 9.46
CA GLN A 160 -17.08 -5.39 8.67
C GLN A 160 -17.08 -4.02 7.96
N PRO A 161 -15.90 -3.45 7.62
CA PRO A 161 -15.87 -2.20 6.86
C PRO A 161 -16.59 -2.32 5.52
N ASP A 162 -17.55 -1.43 5.27
CA ASP A 162 -18.19 -1.25 3.96
C ASP A 162 -17.57 -0.07 3.23
N VAL A 163 -16.34 -0.25 2.82
CA VAL A 163 -15.50 0.77 2.19
C VAL A 163 -15.08 0.30 0.81
N GLN A 164 -15.24 1.15 -0.20
CA GLN A 164 -14.80 0.87 -1.55
C GLN A 164 -13.49 1.58 -1.84
N ILE A 165 -12.50 0.84 -2.30
CA ILE A 165 -11.17 1.32 -2.65
C ILE A 165 -10.77 0.79 -4.02
N GLU A 166 -10.02 1.60 -4.75
CA GLU A 166 -9.38 1.21 -6.00
C GLU A 166 -7.87 1.45 -5.89
N VAL A 167 -7.09 0.40 -6.05
CA VAL A 167 -5.64 0.52 -6.26
C VAL A 167 -5.41 0.87 -7.73
N ILE A 168 -4.82 2.05 -7.97
CA ILE A 168 -4.60 2.59 -9.32
C ILE A 168 -3.31 2.03 -9.91
N SER A 169 -2.26 1.96 -9.09
CA SER A 169 -0.96 1.46 -9.51
C SER A 169 -0.14 0.96 -8.31
N MET A 170 0.71 -0.01 -8.58
CA MET A 170 1.75 -0.47 -7.68
C MET A 170 3.02 -0.64 -8.49
N THR A 171 4.06 0.12 -8.16
CA THR A 171 5.30 0.17 -8.94
C THR A 171 6.52 0.09 -8.05
N ILE A 172 7.62 -0.42 -8.62
CA ILE A 172 8.96 -0.37 -8.03
C ILE A 172 9.78 0.60 -8.89
N GLU A 173 10.25 1.65 -8.26
CA GLU A 173 11.01 2.76 -8.88
C GLU A 173 12.46 2.78 -8.41
#